data_60f3ccd3a54802cd3a167b65dd0700e0
#
_entry.id   60f3ccd3a54802cd3a167b65dd0700e0
#
_cell.length_a   1.000
_cell.length_b   1.000
_cell.length_c   1.000
_cell.angle_alpha   90.00
_cell.angle_beta   90.00
_cell.angle_gamma   90.00
#
_symmetry.space_group_name_H-M   'P 1'
#
loop_
_entity.id
_entity.type
_entity.pdbx_description
1 polymer ?
#
loop_
_entity_poly.entity_id
_entity_poly.type
_entity_poly.pdbx_seq_one_letter_code
_entity_poly.pdbx_strand_id
1 'polypeptide(L)' 'DIWDSLHTISYYFSKKPGISIIKLCTEVDVQEKTTSGTTLQYLRTLIANRLIKFDIQQPFQRLKGSDLVFDLEVSYVANQ' A
#
# COMPACT_ATOMS: atom_id res chain seq x y z
N ASP A 1 -9.93 -9.49 -1.31
CA ASP A 1 -9.57 -9.27 -2.70
C ASP A 1 -8.66 -8.06 -2.85
N ILE A 2 -8.28 -7.74 -4.08
CA ILE A 2 -7.34 -6.65 -4.34
C ILE A 2 -7.91 -5.28 -3.92
N TRP A 3 -9.22 -5.09 -4.05
CA TRP A 3 -9.86 -3.82 -3.70
C TRP A 3 -9.88 -3.62 -2.19
N ASP A 4 -10.16 -4.68 -1.45
CA ASP A 4 -10.11 -4.63 0.01
C ASP A 4 -8.69 -4.36 0.49
N SER A 5 -7.70 -4.98 -0.13
CA SER A 5 -6.29 -4.73 0.20
C SER A 5 -5.90 -3.28 -0.06
N LEU A 6 -6.36 -2.70 -1.18
CA LEU A 6 -6.09 -1.31 -1.51
C LEU A 6 -6.62 -0.37 -0.43
N HIS A 7 -7.87 -0.55 -0.03
CA HIS A 7 -8.49 0.31 0.98
C HIS A 7 -7.85 0.10 2.35
N THR A 8 -7.56 -1.14 2.73
CA THR A 8 -6.93 -1.45 4.01
C THR A 8 -5.55 -0.81 4.11
N ILE A 9 -4.72 -0.99 3.08
CA ILE A 9 -3.37 -0.43 3.08
C ILE A 9 -3.42 1.10 3.09
N SER A 10 -4.31 1.69 2.27
CA SER A 10 -4.48 3.14 2.24
C SER A 10 -4.84 3.68 3.61
N TYR A 11 -5.74 3.00 4.32
CA TYR A 11 -6.17 3.41 5.65
C TYR A 11 -5.00 3.44 6.63
N TYR A 12 -4.22 2.37 6.70
CA TYR A 12 -3.08 2.30 7.62
C TYR A 12 -2.00 3.31 7.26
N PHE A 13 -1.72 3.48 5.97
CA PHE A 13 -0.67 4.40 5.54
C PHE A 13 -1.04 5.85 5.79
N SER A 14 -2.32 6.20 5.70
CA SER A 14 -2.76 7.58 5.95
C SER A 14 -2.55 8.00 7.40
N LYS A 15 -2.47 7.06 8.32
CA LYS A 15 -2.29 7.37 9.74
C LYS A 15 -0.83 7.66 10.10
N LYS A 16 0.12 7.14 9.33
CA LYS A 16 1.55 7.29 9.61
C LYS A 16 2.32 7.64 8.34
N PRO A 17 2.04 8.79 7.73
CA PRO A 17 2.62 9.12 6.42
C PRO A 17 4.14 9.29 6.44
N GLY A 18 4.74 9.57 7.59
CA GLY A 18 6.18 9.78 7.70
C GLY A 18 6.99 8.52 7.92
N ILE A 19 6.35 7.36 8.02
CA ILE A 19 7.04 6.09 8.28
C ILE A 19 7.35 5.40 6.96
N SER A 20 8.50 4.70 6.90
CA SER A 20 8.89 3.98 5.68
C SER A 20 7.84 2.92 5.31
N ILE A 21 7.70 2.69 3.99
CA ILE A 21 6.74 1.72 3.47
C ILE A 21 7.02 0.32 4.04
N ILE A 22 8.29 -0.07 4.11
CA ILE A 22 8.66 -1.40 4.61
C ILE A 22 8.19 -1.57 6.05
N LYS A 23 8.42 -0.56 6.89
CA LYS A 23 8.02 -0.62 8.29
C LYS A 23 6.50 -0.63 8.42
N LEU A 24 5.80 0.18 7.61
CA LEU A 24 4.34 0.20 7.62
C LEU A 24 3.77 -1.16 7.24
N CYS A 25 4.33 -1.82 6.23
CA CYS A 25 3.88 -3.15 5.84
C CYS A 25 4.03 -4.15 6.96
N THR A 26 5.14 -4.08 7.70
CA THR A 26 5.35 -4.94 8.86
C THR A 26 4.31 -4.69 9.93
N GLU A 27 4.00 -3.42 10.20
CA GLU A 27 2.98 -3.07 11.19
C GLU A 27 1.60 -3.56 10.78
N VAL A 28 1.24 -3.44 9.49
CA VAL A 28 -0.04 -3.92 9.00
C VAL A 28 -0.13 -5.44 9.14
N ASP A 29 0.95 -6.16 8.83
CA ASP A 29 0.96 -7.61 9.02
C ASP A 29 0.65 -7.99 10.47
N VAL A 30 1.22 -7.27 11.43
CA VAL A 30 0.96 -7.51 12.84
C VAL A 30 -0.49 -7.20 13.20
N GLN A 31 -0.99 -6.06 12.75
CA GLN A 31 -2.36 -5.63 13.07
C GLN A 31 -3.41 -6.56 12.47
N GLU A 32 -3.18 -7.02 11.25
CA GLU A 32 -4.11 -7.90 10.55
C GLU A 32 -3.85 -9.38 10.84
N LYS A 33 -2.85 -9.67 11.68
CA LYS A 33 -2.50 -11.05 12.10
C LYS A 33 -2.19 -11.94 10.90
N THR A 34 -1.49 -11.37 9.92
CA THR A 34 -1.08 -12.10 8.73
C THR A 34 0.38 -12.52 8.82
N THR A 35 0.80 -13.40 7.92
CA THR A 35 2.19 -13.82 7.82
C THR A 35 3.08 -12.65 7.42
N SER A 36 4.27 -12.58 7.97
CA SER A 36 5.25 -11.56 7.63
C SER A 36 5.48 -11.52 6.11
N GLY A 37 5.43 -10.32 5.54
CA GLY A 37 5.60 -10.11 4.10
C GLY A 37 4.30 -10.08 3.30
N THR A 38 3.17 -10.44 3.92
CA THR A 38 1.88 -10.50 3.22
C THR A 38 1.48 -9.12 2.70
N THR A 39 1.56 -8.09 3.54
CA THR A 39 1.18 -6.74 3.14
C THR A 39 2.08 -6.21 2.03
N LEU A 40 3.38 -6.46 2.10
CA LEU A 40 4.30 -6.03 1.06
C LEU A 40 3.98 -6.70 -0.28
N GLN A 41 3.59 -7.97 -0.25
CA GLN A 41 3.20 -8.67 -1.46
C GLN A 41 1.93 -8.06 -2.06
N TYR A 42 0.94 -7.75 -1.24
CA TYR A 42 -0.26 -7.06 -1.71
C TYR A 42 0.07 -5.69 -2.28
N LEU A 43 0.96 -4.95 -1.63
CA LEU A 43 1.39 -3.65 -2.10
C LEU A 43 2.01 -3.75 -3.50
N ARG A 44 2.88 -4.73 -3.72
CA ARG A 44 3.49 -4.96 -5.03
C ARG A 44 2.44 -5.28 -6.09
N THR A 45 1.43 -6.06 -5.73
CA THR A 45 0.32 -6.38 -6.64
C THR A 45 -0.46 -5.12 -7.01
N LEU A 46 -0.74 -4.27 -6.03
CA LEU A 46 -1.45 -3.01 -6.28
C LEU A 46 -0.64 -2.08 -7.19
N ILE A 47 0.68 -2.04 -7.00
CA ILE A 47 1.56 -1.26 -7.87
C ILE A 47 1.54 -1.82 -9.30
N ALA A 48 1.63 -3.13 -9.44
CA ALA A 48 1.61 -3.79 -10.74
C ALA A 48 0.30 -3.53 -11.49
N ASN A 49 -0.80 -3.35 -10.75
CA ASN A 49 -2.11 -3.04 -11.32
C ASN A 49 -2.35 -1.54 -11.48
N ARG A 50 -1.32 -0.73 -11.23
CA ARG A 50 -1.36 0.74 -11.37
C ARG A 50 -2.39 1.42 -10.48
N LEU A 51 -2.73 0.78 -9.37
CA LEU A 51 -3.64 1.36 -8.37
C LEU A 51 -2.89 2.19 -7.34
N ILE A 52 -1.57 2.08 -7.30
CA ILE A 52 -0.68 2.87 -6.47
C ILE A 52 0.43 3.42 -7.36
N LYS A 53 0.70 4.70 -7.23
CA LYS A 53 1.75 5.39 -7.98
C LYS A 53 2.77 6.00 -7.02
N PHE A 54 4.01 6.09 -7.48
CA PHE A 54 5.10 6.71 -6.71
C PHE A 54 6.21 7.15 -7.65
N ASP A 55 7.13 7.95 -7.12
CA ASP A 55 8.29 8.42 -7.89
C ASP A 55 9.28 7.26 -8.08
N ILE A 56 9.35 6.74 -9.30
CA ILE A 56 10.21 5.60 -9.62
C ILE A 56 11.71 5.93 -9.59
N GLN A 57 12.06 7.21 -9.48
CA GLN A 57 13.47 7.62 -9.41
C GLN A 57 14.04 7.43 -8.01
N GLN A 58 13.19 7.23 -7.01
CA GLN A 58 13.65 6.99 -5.64
C GLN A 58 13.74 5.51 -5.35
N PRO A 59 14.75 5.07 -4.58
CA PRO A 59 14.79 3.67 -4.13
C PRO A 59 13.56 3.31 -3.31
N PHE A 60 12.98 2.16 -3.60
CA PHE A 60 11.76 1.74 -2.92
C PHE A 60 11.93 1.71 -1.40
N GLN A 61 13.11 1.32 -0.92
CA GLN A 61 13.39 1.21 0.50
C GLN A 61 13.37 2.55 1.23
N ARG A 62 13.49 3.65 0.50
CA ARG A 62 13.48 5.01 1.07
C ARG A 62 12.11 5.67 1.03
N LEU A 63 11.14 5.06 0.35
CA LEU A 63 9.82 5.64 0.25
C LEU A 63 9.09 5.57 1.59
N LYS A 64 8.31 6.61 1.87
CA LYS A 64 7.44 6.70 3.03
C LYS A 64 6.01 6.53 2.60
N GLY A 65 5.12 6.31 3.56
CA GLY A 65 3.70 6.17 3.26
C GLY A 65 3.15 7.33 2.47
N SER A 66 3.60 8.56 2.75
CA SER A 66 3.13 9.76 2.05
C SER A 66 3.62 9.86 0.60
N ASP A 67 4.62 9.06 0.22
CA ASP A 67 5.14 9.07 -1.15
C ASP A 67 4.28 8.27 -2.11
N LEU A 68 3.32 7.52 -1.62
CA LEU A 68 2.42 6.72 -2.44
C LEU A 68 1.12 7.46 -2.69
N VAL A 69 0.64 7.37 -3.92
CA VAL A 69 -0.68 7.91 -4.30
C VAL A 69 -1.59 6.72 -4.60
N PHE A 70 -2.65 6.59 -3.83
CA PHE A 70 -3.61 5.49 -3.95
C PHE A 70 -4.77 5.93 -4.84
N ASP A 71 -5.04 5.15 -5.88
CA ASP A 71 -6.13 5.47 -6.81
C ASP A 71 -7.41 4.76 -6.38
N LEU A 72 -8.06 5.32 -5.38
CA LEU A 72 -9.27 4.73 -4.82
C LEU A 72 -10.47 4.89 -5.76
N GLU A 73 -10.49 5.92 -6.59
CA GLU A 73 -11.58 6.14 -7.53
C GLU A 73 -11.58 5.08 -8.62
N VAL A 74 -10.40 4.74 -9.15
CA VAL A 74 -10.30 3.70 -10.17
C VAL A 74 -10.80 2.37 -9.62
N SER A 75 -10.44 2.03 -8.38
CA SER A 75 -10.91 0.80 -7.78
C SER A 75 -12.43 0.79 -7.63
N TYR A 76 -13.02 1.93 -7.29
CA TYR A 76 -14.46 2.04 -7.18
C TYR A 76 -15.15 1.85 -8.53
N VAL A 77 -14.65 2.54 -9.57
CA VAL A 77 -15.22 2.47 -10.92
C VAL A 77 -15.06 1.05 -11.49
N ALA A 78 -13.90 0.46 -11.32
CA ALA A 78 -13.62 -0.88 -11.84
C ALA A 78 -14.49 -1.95 -11.17
N ASN A 79 -14.99 -1.68 -9.99
CA ASN A 79 -15.80 -2.62 -9.23
C ASN A 79 -17.28 -2.55 -9.60
N GLN A 80 -17.63 -1.63 -10.46
CA GLN A 80 -18.99 -1.54 -10.99
C GLN A 80 -19.13 -2.40 -12.24
#